data_8ef037e6e0022721fa9bafb96ca288d1
#
_entry.id   8ef037e6e0022721fa9bafb96ca288d1
#
_cell.length_a   1.000
_cell.length_b   1.000
_cell.length_c   1.000
_cell.angle_alpha   90.00
_cell.angle_beta   90.00
_cell.angle_gamma   90.00
#
_symmetry.space_group_name_H-M   'P 1'
#
loop_
_entity.id
_entity.type
_entity.pdbx_description
1 polymer ?
#
loop_
_entity_poly.entity_id
_entity_poly.type
_entity_poly.pdbx_seq_one_letter_code
_entity_poly.pdbx_strand_id
1 'polypeptide(L)'
;ILDALKNEEHMDKVLVTAKSTTNINNLINRTNFQALCHSMKYNVLHITSKYGAIINGKKVSRETFFNLMNKWGNDSEKKFVMFHHSILSEGMNVSGLTAAILMRNLDLITMAQTIGRVIRLDKSDAAKLQKGELKPQGSGFKKPFGKMFVPVYNNVGISTEKRLQGVVDTIFTNCLLY
;
A
#
# COMPACT_ATOMS: atom_id res chain seq x y z
N ILE A 1 8.51 2.62 9.29
CA ILE A 1 8.31 2.79 7.83
C ILE A 1 9.65 2.71 7.12
N LEU A 2 10.59 3.64 7.38
CA LEU A 2 11.90 3.67 6.69
C LEU A 2 12.64 2.35 6.82
N ASP A 3 12.61 1.73 7.98
CA ASP A 3 13.23 0.44 8.22
C ASP A 3 12.63 -0.66 7.32
N ALA A 4 11.30 -0.72 7.21
CA ALA A 4 10.62 -1.64 6.30
C ALA A 4 10.97 -1.35 4.82
N LEU A 5 11.01 -0.08 4.41
CA LEU A 5 11.38 0.30 3.04
C LEU A 5 12.83 -0.07 2.68
N LYS A 6 13.73 -0.09 3.67
CA LYS A 6 15.16 -0.38 3.49
C LYS A 6 15.48 -1.86 3.51
N ASN A 7 14.85 -2.60 4.42
CA ASN A 7 15.28 -3.95 4.76
C ASN A 7 14.38 -5.06 4.21
N GLU A 8 13.17 -4.70 3.73
CA GLU A 8 12.21 -5.67 3.25
C GLU A 8 12.16 -5.71 1.71
N GLU A 9 12.12 -6.90 1.15
CA GLU A 9 11.93 -7.12 -0.28
C GLU A 9 10.49 -6.84 -0.71
N HIS A 10 10.28 -6.56 -1.99
CA HIS A 10 8.96 -6.31 -2.59
C HIS A 10 8.18 -5.14 -1.96
N MET A 11 8.90 -4.10 -1.53
CA MET A 11 8.33 -2.87 -0.97
C MET A 11 8.20 -1.74 -2.00
N ASP A 12 8.15 -2.04 -3.29
CA ASP A 12 8.26 -1.01 -4.33
C ASP A 12 7.09 -0.01 -4.35
N LYS A 13 5.89 -0.46 -4.01
CA LYS A 13 4.66 0.36 -4.04
C LYS A 13 3.88 0.17 -2.75
N VAL A 14 4.12 1.07 -1.82
CA VAL A 14 3.68 0.96 -0.44
C VAL A 14 2.54 1.92 -0.13
N LEU A 15 1.47 1.40 0.42
CA LEU A 15 0.36 2.17 0.97
C LEU A 15 0.52 2.30 2.48
N VAL A 16 0.44 3.51 3.02
CA VAL A 16 0.49 3.76 4.46
C VAL A 16 -0.81 4.38 4.94
N THR A 17 -1.54 3.67 5.80
CA THR A 17 -2.74 4.21 6.44
C THR A 17 -2.34 4.96 7.70
N ALA A 18 -2.40 6.29 7.67
CA ALA A 18 -1.97 7.11 8.79
C ALA A 18 -3.10 7.39 9.79
N LYS A 19 -2.74 7.67 11.05
CA LYS A 19 -3.69 7.98 12.14
C LYS A 19 -4.45 9.28 11.91
N SER A 20 -3.79 10.30 11.33
CA SER A 20 -4.42 11.58 11.03
C SER A 20 -3.71 12.30 9.88
N THR A 21 -4.41 13.27 9.27
CA THR A 21 -3.85 14.16 8.25
C THR A 21 -2.70 15.01 8.81
N THR A 22 -2.77 15.39 10.08
CA THR A 22 -1.72 16.14 10.77
C THR A 22 -0.45 15.30 10.93
N ASN A 23 -0.59 14.00 11.27
CA ASN A 23 0.56 13.11 11.39
C ASN A 23 1.28 12.92 10.04
N ILE A 24 0.53 12.82 8.94
CA ILE A 24 1.10 12.76 7.59
C ILE A 24 1.91 14.03 7.33
N ASN A 25 1.30 15.20 7.55
CA ASN A 25 1.93 16.48 7.29
C ASN A 25 3.19 16.69 8.15
N ASN A 26 3.14 16.33 9.44
CA ASN A 26 4.29 16.45 10.34
C ASN A 26 5.43 15.51 9.93
N LEU A 27 5.13 14.26 9.58
CA LEU A 27 6.14 13.30 9.12
C LEU A 27 6.85 13.81 7.85
N ILE A 28 6.10 14.32 6.88
CA ILE A 28 6.66 14.70 5.58
C ILE A 28 7.37 16.05 5.66
N ASN A 29 6.80 17.04 6.36
CA ASN A 29 7.27 18.43 6.30
C ASN A 29 8.14 18.86 7.50
N ARG A 30 8.13 18.09 8.61
CA ARG A 30 8.88 18.44 9.83
C ARG A 30 10.00 17.45 10.15
N THR A 31 10.23 16.47 9.29
CA THR A 31 11.33 15.51 9.41
C THR A 31 12.09 15.38 8.11
N ASN A 32 13.20 14.68 8.12
CA ASN A 32 13.96 14.32 6.91
C ASN A 32 13.39 13.10 6.15
N PHE A 33 12.17 12.66 6.49
CA PHE A 33 11.56 11.47 5.92
C PHE A 33 11.54 11.46 4.39
N GLN A 34 11.11 12.57 3.78
CA GLN A 34 11.05 12.69 2.32
C GLN A 34 12.43 12.58 1.68
N ALA A 35 13.45 13.23 2.26
CA ALA A 35 14.83 13.15 1.77
C ALA A 35 15.37 11.72 1.85
N LEU A 36 15.11 11.01 2.95
CA LEU A 36 15.49 9.61 3.12
C LEU A 36 14.75 8.69 2.15
N CYS A 37 13.48 8.92 1.88
CA CYS A 37 12.75 8.19 0.83
C CYS A 37 13.39 8.41 -0.55
N HIS A 38 13.71 9.65 -0.90
CA HIS A 38 14.33 9.97 -2.18
C HIS A 38 15.72 9.34 -2.33
N SER A 39 16.54 9.28 -1.27
CA SER A 39 17.84 8.60 -1.30
C SER A 39 17.72 7.10 -1.62
N MET A 40 16.58 6.49 -1.25
CA MET A 40 16.21 5.10 -1.56
C MET A 40 15.41 4.97 -2.88
N LYS A 41 15.34 6.03 -3.70
CA LYS A 41 14.62 6.12 -4.98
C LYS A 41 13.09 6.01 -4.86
N TYR A 42 12.51 6.26 -3.67
CA TYR A 42 11.06 6.33 -3.50
C TYR A 42 10.51 7.72 -3.78
N ASN A 43 9.41 7.77 -4.49
CA ASN A 43 8.55 8.95 -4.56
C ASN A 43 7.61 8.97 -3.34
N VAL A 44 7.39 10.16 -2.77
CA VAL A 44 6.49 10.34 -1.62
C VAL A 44 5.20 11.00 -2.09
N LEU A 45 4.10 10.29 -1.93
CA LEU A 45 2.76 10.74 -2.30
C LEU A 45 1.90 10.86 -1.05
N HIS A 46 1.12 11.91 -0.96
CA HIS A 46 0.05 11.93 0.03
C HIS A 46 -1.17 12.70 -0.49
N ILE A 47 -2.33 12.24 -0.08
CA ILE A 47 -3.59 12.90 -0.40
C ILE A 47 -4.47 12.92 0.84
N THR A 48 -4.96 14.11 1.17
CA THR A 48 -5.79 14.34 2.35
C THR A 48 -6.86 15.38 2.03
N SER A 49 -7.98 15.34 2.74
CA SER A 49 -9.03 16.36 2.60
C SER A 49 -8.54 17.77 2.98
N LYS A 50 -7.64 17.86 3.98
CA LYS A 50 -7.15 19.13 4.51
C LYS A 50 -6.06 19.78 3.64
N TYR A 51 -5.12 18.99 3.10
CA TYR A 51 -3.94 19.52 2.40
C TYR A 51 -3.99 19.27 0.88
N GLY A 52 -4.97 18.49 0.41
CA GLY A 52 -5.10 18.11 -0.99
C GLY A 52 -4.12 17.01 -1.40
N ALA A 53 -3.81 16.96 -2.68
CA ALA A 53 -2.92 15.98 -3.30
C ALA A 53 -1.51 16.57 -3.47
N ILE A 54 -0.51 15.87 -2.97
CA ILE A 54 0.89 16.31 -2.98
C ILE A 54 1.79 15.14 -3.42
N ILE A 55 2.72 15.42 -4.32
CA ILE A 55 3.73 14.48 -4.83
C ILE A 55 5.10 15.11 -4.65
N ASN A 56 6.00 14.45 -3.94
CA ASN A 56 7.36 14.92 -3.70
C ASN A 56 7.41 16.38 -3.21
N GLY A 57 6.52 16.75 -2.28
CA GLY A 57 6.41 18.09 -1.73
C GLY A 57 5.70 19.12 -2.62
N LYS A 58 5.32 18.77 -3.85
CA LYS A 58 4.62 19.68 -4.78
C LYS A 58 3.12 19.40 -4.80
N LYS A 59 2.31 20.43 -4.61
CA LYS A 59 0.85 20.33 -4.74
C LYS A 59 0.46 20.11 -6.19
N VAL A 60 -0.44 19.16 -6.42
CA VAL A 60 -0.96 18.80 -7.74
C VAL A 60 -2.48 18.73 -7.74
N SER A 61 -3.11 18.70 -8.91
CA SER A 61 -4.54 18.40 -8.99
C SER A 61 -4.82 16.96 -8.58
N ARG A 62 -6.04 16.69 -8.12
CA ARG A 62 -6.47 15.32 -7.77
C ARG A 62 -6.36 14.38 -8.98
N GLU A 63 -6.73 14.86 -10.14
CA GLU A 63 -6.62 14.13 -11.41
C GLU A 63 -5.16 13.76 -11.74
N THR A 64 -4.26 14.75 -11.70
CA THR A 64 -2.81 14.54 -11.92
C THR A 64 -2.25 13.52 -10.92
N PHE A 65 -2.66 13.60 -9.65
CA PHE A 65 -2.24 12.67 -8.61
C PHE A 65 -2.60 11.22 -8.98
N PHE A 66 -3.85 10.96 -9.34
CA PHE A 66 -4.31 9.60 -9.67
C PHE A 66 -3.72 9.10 -10.98
N ASN A 67 -3.57 9.94 -11.97
CA ASN A 67 -2.97 9.58 -13.25
C ASN A 67 -1.50 9.17 -13.06
N LEU A 68 -0.72 9.93 -12.30
CA LEU A 68 0.69 9.59 -12.00
C LEU A 68 0.79 8.35 -11.12
N MET A 69 -0.03 8.23 -10.08
CA MET A 69 -0.06 7.06 -9.22
C MET A 69 -0.35 5.78 -10.01
N ASN A 70 -1.35 5.80 -10.91
CA ASN A 70 -1.67 4.64 -11.75
C ASN A 70 -0.58 4.36 -12.78
N LYS A 71 0.02 5.38 -13.37
CA LYS A 71 1.17 5.23 -14.27
C LYS A 71 2.33 4.56 -13.54
N TRP A 72 2.71 5.06 -12.38
CA TRP A 72 3.81 4.50 -11.59
C TRP A 72 3.47 3.13 -10.99
N GLY A 73 2.20 2.88 -10.70
CA GLY A 73 1.73 1.57 -10.24
C GLY A 73 1.97 0.45 -11.26
N ASN A 74 1.91 0.78 -12.55
CA ASN A 74 2.16 -0.17 -13.64
C ASN A 74 3.63 -0.18 -14.11
N ASP A 75 4.47 0.72 -13.63
CA ASP A 75 5.88 0.85 -14.01
C ASP A 75 6.77 0.12 -12.97
N SER A 76 7.49 -0.92 -13.40
CA SER A 76 8.36 -1.72 -12.52
C SER A 76 9.54 -0.93 -11.95
N GLU A 77 10.00 0.10 -12.65
CA GLU A 77 11.16 0.91 -12.23
C GLU A 77 10.78 2.01 -11.23
N LYS A 78 9.49 2.27 -11.04
CA LYS A 78 9.02 3.30 -10.12
C LYS A 78 8.70 2.74 -8.76
N LYS A 79 9.29 3.36 -7.72
CA LYS A 79 8.98 3.09 -6.32
C LYS A 79 8.25 4.27 -5.72
N PHE A 80 7.26 3.99 -4.89
CA PHE A 80 6.57 5.04 -4.14
C PHE A 80 6.04 4.58 -2.78
N VAL A 81 5.97 5.52 -1.87
CA VAL A 81 5.22 5.39 -0.62
C VAL A 81 4.08 6.41 -0.62
N MET A 82 2.86 5.93 -0.49
CA MET A 82 1.65 6.74 -0.52
C MET A 82 0.98 6.77 0.85
N PHE A 83 0.80 7.97 1.39
CA PHE A 83 0.08 8.17 2.65
C PHE A 83 -1.35 8.62 2.39
N HIS A 84 -2.26 8.03 3.16
CA HIS A 84 -3.65 8.48 3.21
C HIS A 84 -4.24 8.31 4.61
N HIS A 85 -5.34 9.02 4.87
CA HIS A 85 -6.12 8.86 6.11
C HIS A 85 -7.46 8.16 5.85
N SER A 86 -8.28 8.65 4.92
CA SER A 86 -9.64 8.16 4.71
C SER A 86 -10.02 7.90 3.24
N ILE A 87 -9.15 8.18 2.31
CA ILE A 87 -9.47 8.28 0.88
C ILE A 87 -9.73 6.92 0.21
N LEU A 88 -9.36 5.80 0.83
CA LEU A 88 -9.61 4.47 0.26
C LEU A 88 -11.09 4.07 0.23
N SER A 89 -11.94 4.72 1.03
CA SER A 89 -13.40 4.52 0.98
C SER A 89 -14.05 5.03 -0.33
N GLU A 90 -13.35 5.85 -1.11
CA GLU A 90 -13.87 6.48 -2.33
C GLU A 90 -13.62 5.66 -3.62
N GLY A 91 -13.43 4.36 -3.54
CA GLY A 91 -13.31 3.49 -4.73
C GLY A 91 -12.02 3.64 -5.55
N MET A 92 -10.97 4.25 -5.00
CA MET A 92 -9.70 4.42 -5.69
C MET A 92 -9.06 3.09 -6.08
N ASN A 93 -8.80 2.91 -7.35
CA ASN A 93 -8.00 1.80 -7.83
C ASN A 93 -6.52 2.18 -7.83
N VAL A 94 -5.76 1.70 -6.85
CA VAL A 94 -4.30 1.82 -6.83
C VAL A 94 -3.70 0.59 -7.47
N SER A 95 -3.19 0.76 -8.70
CA SER A 95 -2.55 -0.35 -9.41
C SER A 95 -1.20 -0.70 -8.80
N GLY A 96 -0.85 -1.98 -8.82
CA GLY A 96 0.51 -2.47 -8.55
C GLY A 96 0.99 -2.36 -7.10
N LEU A 97 0.12 -2.12 -6.11
CA LEU A 97 0.53 -2.12 -4.70
C LEU A 97 1.19 -3.44 -4.33
N THR A 98 2.36 -3.38 -3.69
CA THR A 98 3.13 -4.54 -3.22
C THR A 98 3.03 -4.72 -1.71
N ALA A 99 2.80 -3.63 -0.97
CA ALA A 99 2.67 -3.68 0.48
C ALA A 99 1.72 -2.62 1.05
N ALA A 100 1.21 -2.86 2.26
CA ALA A 100 0.57 -1.84 3.06
C ALA A 100 1.11 -1.83 4.50
N ILE A 101 1.18 -0.63 5.09
CA ILE A 101 1.58 -0.40 6.47
C ILE A 101 0.41 0.22 7.22
N LEU A 102 -0.13 -0.48 8.21
CA LEU A 102 -1.30 -0.05 8.97
C LEU A 102 -0.87 0.69 10.23
N MET A 103 -0.77 2.02 10.16
CA MET A 103 -0.39 2.89 11.30
C MET A 103 -1.58 3.26 12.20
N ARG A 104 -2.75 2.73 11.94
CA ARG A 104 -3.98 2.90 12.74
C ARG A 104 -4.84 1.66 12.69
N ASN A 105 -5.72 1.52 13.67
CA ASN A 105 -6.75 0.51 13.63
C ASN A 105 -7.78 0.83 12.53
N LEU A 106 -8.10 -0.14 11.69
CA LEU A 106 -9.10 -0.05 10.63
C LEU A 106 -10.32 -0.89 11.03
N ASP A 107 -11.51 -0.49 10.58
CA ASP A 107 -12.66 -1.38 10.59
C ASP A 107 -12.46 -2.57 9.65
N LEU A 108 -13.24 -3.64 9.83
CA LEU A 108 -13.09 -4.89 9.08
C LEU A 108 -13.23 -4.69 7.57
N ILE A 109 -14.17 -3.85 7.14
CA ILE A 109 -14.44 -3.60 5.72
C ILE A 109 -13.25 -2.88 5.07
N THR A 110 -12.79 -1.80 5.68
CA THR A 110 -11.63 -1.03 5.20
C THR A 110 -10.36 -1.89 5.19
N MET A 111 -10.20 -2.76 6.18
CA MET A 111 -9.06 -3.69 6.25
C MET A 111 -9.13 -4.72 5.11
N ALA A 112 -10.26 -5.37 4.90
CA ALA A 112 -10.46 -6.32 3.80
C ALA A 112 -10.24 -5.67 2.43
N GLN A 113 -10.75 -4.46 2.23
CA GLN A 113 -10.51 -3.68 1.01
C GLN A 113 -9.02 -3.35 0.82
N THR A 114 -8.30 -3.03 1.89
CA THR A 114 -6.86 -2.74 1.83
C THR A 114 -6.07 -4.00 1.47
N ILE A 115 -6.37 -5.13 2.10
CA ILE A 115 -5.78 -6.44 1.77
C ILE A 115 -6.05 -6.76 0.30
N GLY A 116 -7.30 -6.71 -0.15
CA GLY A 116 -7.68 -7.02 -1.52
C GLY A 116 -6.96 -6.18 -2.58
N ARG A 117 -6.54 -4.96 -2.25
CA ARG A 117 -5.71 -4.13 -3.15
C ARG A 117 -4.25 -4.59 -3.19
N VAL A 118 -3.71 -4.97 -2.03
CA VAL A 118 -2.31 -5.40 -1.91
C VAL A 118 -2.10 -6.80 -2.49
N ILE A 119 -3.04 -7.72 -2.33
CA ILE A 119 -2.93 -9.08 -2.89
C ILE A 119 -3.34 -9.18 -4.37
N ARG A 120 -3.90 -8.11 -4.95
CA ARG A 120 -4.30 -8.11 -6.37
C ARG A 120 -3.10 -8.45 -7.26
N LEU A 121 -3.30 -9.36 -8.19
CA LEU A 121 -2.29 -9.75 -9.16
C LEU A 121 -1.79 -8.56 -10.00
N ASP A 122 -0.52 -8.61 -10.39
CA ASP A 122 -0.02 -7.75 -11.47
C ASP A 122 -0.78 -8.05 -12.76
N LYS A 123 -1.02 -7.03 -13.57
CA LYS A 123 -1.79 -7.19 -14.82
C LYS A 123 -1.13 -8.17 -15.80
N SER A 124 0.21 -8.17 -15.85
CA SER A 124 0.94 -9.10 -16.70
C SER A 124 0.83 -10.55 -16.21
N ASP A 125 0.85 -10.74 -14.88
CA ASP A 125 0.66 -12.06 -14.27
C ASP A 125 -0.76 -12.58 -14.51
N ALA A 126 -1.78 -11.72 -14.36
CA ALA A 126 -3.16 -12.06 -14.64
C ALA A 126 -3.36 -12.49 -16.12
N ALA A 127 -2.75 -11.74 -17.05
CA ALA A 127 -2.81 -12.09 -18.49
C ALA A 127 -2.12 -13.44 -18.80
N LYS A 128 -0.97 -13.71 -18.16
CA LYS A 128 -0.26 -14.99 -18.32
C LYS A 128 -1.03 -16.17 -17.74
N LEU A 129 -1.70 -15.97 -16.59
CA LEU A 129 -2.60 -16.97 -16.00
C LEU A 129 -3.75 -17.31 -16.95
N GLN A 130 -4.39 -16.30 -17.54
CA GLN A 130 -5.48 -16.52 -18.51
C GLN A 130 -5.03 -17.28 -19.77
N LYS A 131 -3.76 -17.10 -20.18
CA LYS A 131 -3.17 -17.82 -21.32
C LYS A 131 -2.62 -19.20 -20.96
N GLY A 132 -2.63 -19.58 -19.68
CA GLY A 132 -2.03 -20.83 -19.21
C GLY A 132 -0.50 -20.84 -19.16
N GLU A 133 0.14 -19.66 -19.36
CA GLU A 133 1.60 -19.49 -19.28
C GLU A 133 2.12 -19.52 -17.83
N LEU A 134 1.26 -19.19 -16.86
CA LEU A 134 1.52 -19.35 -15.43
C LEU A 134 0.49 -20.31 -14.82
N LYS A 135 0.92 -21.07 -13.83
CA LYS A 135 0.03 -21.91 -13.02
C LYS A 135 -0.23 -21.25 -11.66
N PRO A 136 -1.46 -21.33 -11.12
CA PRO A 136 -1.72 -20.91 -9.75
C PRO A 136 -0.71 -21.55 -8.78
N GLN A 137 -0.20 -20.77 -7.82
CA GLN A 137 0.81 -21.21 -6.85
C GLN A 137 2.17 -21.64 -7.45
N GLY A 138 2.37 -21.48 -8.76
CA GLY A 138 3.63 -21.76 -9.44
C GLY A 138 4.67 -20.66 -9.24
N SER A 139 5.86 -20.86 -9.79
CA SER A 139 6.92 -19.84 -9.88
C SER A 139 6.72 -18.94 -11.10
N GLY A 140 7.43 -17.81 -11.14
CA GLY A 140 7.48 -16.92 -12.31
C GLY A 140 6.52 -15.73 -12.25
N PHE A 141 5.80 -15.53 -11.13
CA PHE A 141 5.01 -14.33 -10.91
C PHE A 141 5.92 -13.11 -10.70
N LYS A 142 5.61 -12.01 -11.37
CA LYS A 142 6.24 -10.71 -11.14
C LYS A 142 5.92 -10.18 -9.74
N LYS A 143 4.70 -10.44 -9.29
CA LYS A 143 4.23 -10.12 -7.94
C LYS A 143 3.69 -11.38 -7.27
N PRO A 144 4.55 -12.19 -6.63
CA PRO A 144 4.15 -13.48 -6.06
C PRO A 144 3.28 -13.35 -4.81
N PHE A 145 3.37 -12.23 -4.08
CA PHE A 145 2.61 -11.98 -2.85
C PHE A 145 2.43 -10.49 -2.58
N GLY A 146 1.58 -10.14 -1.64
CA GLY A 146 1.44 -8.81 -1.04
C GLY A 146 1.82 -8.85 0.45
N LYS A 147 2.46 -7.79 0.95
CA LYS A 147 2.88 -7.67 2.35
C LYS A 147 1.97 -6.74 3.14
N MET A 148 1.60 -7.15 4.35
CA MET A 148 0.88 -6.32 5.31
C MET A 148 1.72 -6.14 6.57
N PHE A 149 1.95 -4.88 6.97
CA PHE A 149 2.73 -4.53 8.15
C PHE A 149 1.84 -3.84 9.19
N VAL A 150 1.90 -4.33 10.41
CA VAL A 150 1.30 -3.68 11.57
C VAL A 150 2.42 -3.36 12.55
N PRO A 151 2.81 -2.09 12.71
CA PRO A 151 3.78 -1.72 13.74
C PRO A 151 3.21 -1.98 15.14
N VAL A 152 3.88 -2.81 15.91
CA VAL A 152 3.55 -3.08 17.32
C VAL A 152 4.69 -2.55 18.19
N TYR A 153 4.36 -1.68 19.14
CA TYR A 153 5.32 -1.12 20.09
C TYR A 153 4.66 -0.98 21.47
N ASN A 154 5.23 -1.56 22.49
CA ASN A 154 4.71 -1.53 23.86
C ASN A 154 3.20 -1.83 23.94
N ASN A 155 2.76 -2.92 23.32
CA ASN A 155 1.35 -3.35 23.19
C ASN A 155 0.45 -2.44 22.34
N VAL A 156 0.94 -1.34 21.78
CA VAL A 156 0.21 -0.55 20.77
C VAL A 156 0.24 -1.31 19.44
N GLY A 157 -0.91 -1.45 18.82
CA GLY A 157 -1.05 -2.16 17.54
C GLY A 157 -1.53 -3.61 17.65
N ILE A 158 -1.51 -4.24 18.83
CA ILE A 158 -1.96 -5.64 19.04
C ILE A 158 -3.42 -5.82 18.58
N SER A 159 -4.30 -4.87 18.86
CA SER A 159 -5.69 -4.94 18.41
C SER A 159 -5.83 -4.89 16.89
N THR A 160 -4.96 -4.15 16.20
CA THR A 160 -4.90 -4.08 14.74
C THR A 160 -4.36 -5.38 14.16
N GLU A 161 -3.31 -5.94 14.77
CA GLU A 161 -2.73 -7.24 14.39
C GLU A 161 -3.76 -8.37 14.51
N LYS A 162 -4.42 -8.51 15.66
CA LYS A 162 -5.48 -9.52 15.87
C LYS A 162 -6.62 -9.39 14.87
N ARG A 163 -7.02 -8.16 14.55
CA ARG A 163 -8.06 -7.90 13.56
C ARG A 163 -7.61 -8.26 12.15
N LEU A 164 -6.37 -7.94 11.80
CA LEU A 164 -5.77 -8.34 10.53
C LEU A 164 -5.76 -9.86 10.39
N GLN A 165 -5.31 -10.58 11.42
CA GLN A 165 -5.31 -12.03 11.43
C GLN A 165 -6.71 -12.60 11.21
N GLY A 166 -7.72 -12.09 11.92
CA GLY A 166 -9.11 -12.54 11.76
C GLY A 166 -9.66 -12.29 10.35
N VAL A 167 -9.30 -11.20 9.70
CA VAL A 167 -9.71 -10.94 8.29
C VAL A 167 -9.00 -11.90 7.34
N VAL A 168 -7.70 -12.12 7.52
CA VAL A 168 -6.91 -13.06 6.70
C VAL A 168 -7.48 -14.47 6.82
N ASP A 169 -7.71 -14.93 8.05
CA ASP A 169 -8.28 -16.26 8.33
C ASP A 169 -9.64 -16.41 7.63
N THR A 170 -10.52 -15.40 7.73
CA THR A 170 -11.83 -15.42 7.08
C THR A 170 -11.71 -15.51 5.56
N ILE A 171 -10.85 -14.71 4.94
CA ILE A 171 -10.65 -14.70 3.48
C ILE A 171 -10.13 -16.06 2.99
N PHE A 172 -9.09 -16.58 3.63
CA PHE A 172 -8.43 -17.79 3.16
C PHE A 172 -9.17 -19.08 3.55
N THR A 173 -9.81 -19.13 4.71
CA THR A 173 -10.60 -20.29 5.12
C THR A 173 -11.84 -20.47 4.23
N ASN A 174 -12.52 -19.36 3.87
CA ASN A 174 -13.69 -19.41 3.02
C ASN A 174 -13.36 -19.63 1.52
N CYS A 175 -12.15 -19.29 1.06
CA CYS A 175 -11.71 -19.54 -0.32
C CYS A 175 -11.21 -20.98 -0.57
N LEU A 176 -10.98 -21.77 0.47
CA LEU A 176 -10.58 -23.18 0.35
C LEU A 176 -11.77 -24.14 0.21
N LEU A 177 -13.00 -23.62 0.21
CA LEU A 177 -14.24 -24.42 0.11
C LEU A 177 -14.90 -24.38 -1.29
N TYR A 178 -14.19 -23.86 -2.33
CA TYR A 178 -14.67 -23.88 -3.72
C TYR A 178 -13.62 -24.39 -4.68
#